data_0fb61a279c0e56ca19597ef48bc2363c
#
_entry.id   0fb61a279c0e56ca19597ef48bc2363c
#
_cell.length_a   1.000
_cell.length_b   1.000
_cell.length_c   1.000
_cell.angle_alpha   90.00
_cell.angle_beta   90.00
_cell.angle_gamma   90.00
#
_symmetry.space_group_name_H-M   'P 1'
#
loop_
_entity.id
_entity.type
_entity.pdbx_description
1 polymer ?
#
loop_
_entity_poly.entity_id
_entity_poly.type
_entity_poly.pdbx_seq_one_letter_code
_entity_poly.pdbx_strand_id
1 'polypeptide(L)'
;MTFGKSNDSWPLRLPALFLIWLFLPGPAPISLAQPSPQSEHEAESPGWNIERLIGSLAKNRQAEVRFEETAYSNLLTQPLKTRGILRFTYPAGLEKHIIAPHDERYIVEGDTVIFESKTKGTSRTLSLHDYPALRAFIEAFRSTLANDVVTLRRFYSMTLQGEPRQWVLMLRPLDKAVQELVTSIRFSGEREHVGSIEIIAPDGDRSVMVIATGAP
;
A
#
# COMPACT_ATOMS: atom_id res chain seq x y z
N MET A 1 -14.17 -40.06 24.85
CA MET A 1 -13.40 -39.63 23.67
C MET A 1 -13.31 -38.11 23.72
N THR A 2 -12.22 -37.63 24.28
CA THR A 2 -11.95 -36.20 24.51
C THR A 2 -11.17 -35.66 23.34
N PHE A 3 -11.74 -34.74 22.55
CA PHE A 3 -11.01 -34.02 21.53
C PHE A 3 -10.13 -32.95 22.16
N GLY A 4 -8.81 -33.14 22.07
CA GLY A 4 -7.82 -32.19 22.49
C GLY A 4 -7.85 -30.93 21.62
N LYS A 5 -8.01 -29.78 22.29
CA LYS A 5 -7.83 -28.46 21.72
C LYS A 5 -6.32 -28.24 21.55
N SER A 6 -5.79 -28.35 20.34
CA SER A 6 -4.42 -27.93 20.05
C SER A 6 -4.37 -26.40 20.00
N ASN A 7 -3.70 -25.87 21.00
CA ASN A 7 -3.42 -24.42 21.16
C ASN A 7 -2.15 -24.10 20.35
N ASP A 8 -2.25 -24.08 19.03
CA ASP A 8 -1.13 -23.70 18.17
C ASP A 8 -1.05 -22.17 18.10
N SER A 9 -0.40 -21.59 19.12
CA SER A 9 0.10 -20.22 19.08
C SER A 9 1.31 -20.17 18.14
N TRP A 10 1.06 -20.05 16.86
CA TRP A 10 2.09 -19.80 15.84
C TRP A 10 2.40 -18.31 15.79
N PRO A 11 3.69 -17.91 15.89
CA PRO A 11 4.06 -16.55 15.52
C PRO A 11 3.72 -16.37 14.04
N LEU A 12 2.87 -15.40 13.74
CA LEU A 12 2.46 -15.01 12.39
C LEU A 12 3.67 -14.49 11.59
N ARG A 13 4.55 -15.39 11.17
CA ARG A 13 5.51 -15.12 10.10
C ARG A 13 4.78 -15.32 8.78
N LEU A 14 3.99 -14.31 8.38
CA LEU A 14 3.45 -14.25 7.03
C LEU A 14 4.62 -13.93 6.09
N PRO A 15 4.92 -14.82 5.15
CA PRO A 15 5.98 -14.55 4.19
C PRO A 15 5.51 -13.54 3.17
N ALA A 16 6.29 -12.55 2.98
CA ALA A 16 6.30 -11.63 1.89
C ALA A 16 5.75 -10.22 2.15
N LEU A 17 6.51 -9.37 1.90
CA LEU A 17 6.67 -7.95 1.61
C LEU A 17 5.42 -7.05 1.53
N PHE A 18 4.23 -7.60 1.41
CA PHE A 18 2.98 -6.85 1.59
C PHE A 18 2.58 -6.77 3.07
N LEU A 19 3.15 -7.65 3.92
CA LEU A 19 2.83 -7.80 5.34
C LEU A 19 4.08 -7.89 6.25
N ILE A 20 5.31 -7.86 5.73
CA ILE A 20 6.54 -7.85 6.55
C ILE A 20 6.58 -6.65 7.50
N TRP A 21 5.87 -5.59 7.15
CA TRP A 21 5.73 -4.38 7.93
C TRP A 21 4.78 -4.47 9.12
N LEU A 22 3.97 -5.53 9.23
CA LEU A 22 2.88 -5.60 10.20
C LEU A 22 3.24 -6.18 11.57
N PHE A 23 4.40 -6.84 11.75
CA PHE A 23 4.67 -7.56 13.01
C PHE A 23 6.17 -7.69 13.35
N LEU A 24 6.83 -6.59 13.73
CA LEU A 24 8.07 -6.65 14.51
C LEU A 24 8.01 -5.58 15.60
N PRO A 25 8.06 -5.95 16.91
CA PRO A 25 8.28 -4.97 17.95
C PRO A 25 9.74 -4.51 17.90
N GLY A 26 9.97 -3.28 17.46
CA GLY A 26 11.29 -2.64 17.48
C GLY A 26 11.61 -2.00 18.84
N PRO A 27 12.89 -1.86 19.21
CA PRO A 27 13.31 -1.13 20.39
C PRO A 27 13.05 0.38 20.23
N ALA A 28 12.75 1.04 21.35
CA ALA A 28 12.39 2.45 21.44
C ALA A 28 13.44 3.41 20.85
N PRO A 29 13.03 4.52 20.19
CA PRO A 29 13.93 5.46 19.56
C PRO A 29 14.53 6.45 20.54
N ILE A 30 15.83 6.75 20.33
CA ILE A 30 16.52 7.90 20.94
C ILE A 30 16.12 9.14 20.12
N SER A 31 15.50 10.10 20.81
CA SER A 31 15.04 11.37 20.23
C SER A 31 16.24 12.29 19.93
N LEU A 32 16.46 12.59 18.64
CA LEU A 32 17.28 13.71 18.20
C LEU A 32 16.36 14.76 17.57
N ALA A 33 16.44 15.97 18.10
CA ALA A 33 15.63 17.12 17.65
C ALA A 33 15.93 17.46 16.18
N GLN A 34 14.90 17.50 15.35
CA GLN A 34 14.96 17.96 13.96
C GLN A 34 14.60 19.44 13.85
N PRO A 35 15.28 20.20 12.95
CA PRO A 35 14.89 21.57 12.65
C PRO A 35 13.57 21.62 11.89
N SER A 36 12.76 22.62 12.21
CA SER A 36 11.43 22.87 11.63
C SER A 36 11.50 23.03 10.11
N PRO A 37 10.64 22.37 9.34
CA PRO A 37 10.55 22.64 7.91
C PRO A 37 9.79 23.96 7.69
N GLN A 38 10.42 24.84 6.94
CA GLN A 38 9.78 26.03 6.39
C GLN A 38 8.67 25.60 5.43
N SER A 39 7.51 26.20 5.61
CA SER A 39 6.34 26.05 4.73
C SER A 39 6.64 26.72 3.39
N GLU A 40 7.14 25.97 2.43
CA GLU A 40 7.08 26.39 1.04
C GLU A 40 5.63 26.27 0.57
N HIS A 41 4.99 27.42 0.39
CA HIS A 41 3.72 27.56 -0.32
C HIS A 41 4.02 27.26 -1.80
N GLU A 42 3.93 25.99 -2.20
CA GLU A 42 3.89 25.65 -3.62
C GLU A 42 2.55 26.10 -4.21
N ALA A 43 2.66 26.90 -5.27
CA ALA A 43 1.52 27.44 -6.00
C ALA A 43 0.68 26.30 -6.60
N GLU A 44 -0.50 26.06 -6.03
CA GLU A 44 -1.52 25.21 -6.66
C GLU A 44 -1.94 25.87 -7.99
N SER A 45 -1.75 25.16 -9.09
CA SER A 45 -2.30 25.58 -10.39
C SER A 45 -3.81 25.77 -10.26
N PRO A 46 -4.39 26.91 -10.69
CA PRO A 46 -5.81 27.18 -10.53
C PRO A 46 -6.66 26.05 -11.10
N GLY A 47 -7.31 25.30 -10.21
CA GLY A 47 -8.23 24.23 -10.57
C GLY A 47 -7.68 22.79 -10.57
N TRP A 48 -6.39 22.55 -10.34
CA TRP A 48 -5.85 21.21 -10.09
C TRP A 48 -5.88 20.93 -8.58
N ASN A 49 -6.57 19.86 -8.19
CA ASN A 49 -6.74 19.47 -6.80
C ASN A 49 -6.92 17.95 -6.65
N ILE A 50 -6.97 17.48 -5.41
CA ILE A 50 -7.09 16.06 -5.06
C ILE A 50 -8.34 15.43 -5.69
N GLU A 51 -9.46 16.10 -5.66
CA GLU A 51 -10.74 15.61 -6.22
C GLU A 51 -10.64 15.37 -7.73
N ARG A 52 -10.00 16.29 -8.45
CA ARG A 52 -9.77 16.14 -9.90
C ARG A 52 -8.80 15.03 -10.22
N LEU A 53 -7.72 14.91 -9.45
CA LEU A 53 -6.78 13.80 -9.63
C LEU A 53 -7.49 12.46 -9.42
N ILE A 54 -8.12 12.26 -8.26
CA ILE A 54 -8.77 10.99 -7.91
C ILE A 54 -9.91 10.69 -8.89
N GLY A 55 -10.69 11.71 -9.28
CA GLY A 55 -11.70 11.56 -10.35
C GLY A 55 -11.13 11.17 -11.71
N SER A 56 -9.89 11.58 -12.04
CA SER A 56 -9.24 11.16 -13.28
C SER A 56 -8.74 9.69 -13.22
N LEU A 57 -8.17 9.28 -12.10
CA LEU A 57 -7.72 7.90 -11.88
C LEU A 57 -8.88 6.90 -11.94
N ALA A 58 -10.03 7.27 -11.40
CA ALA A 58 -11.23 6.42 -11.34
C ALA A 58 -11.93 6.20 -12.69
N LYS A 59 -11.49 6.84 -13.78
CA LYS A 59 -12.00 6.56 -15.12
C LYS A 59 -11.69 5.12 -15.57
N ASN A 60 -10.61 4.55 -15.08
CA ASN A 60 -10.21 3.18 -15.35
C ASN A 60 -10.90 2.22 -14.35
N ARG A 61 -12.14 1.80 -14.66
CA ARG A 61 -12.92 0.90 -13.81
C ARG A 61 -12.37 -0.53 -13.72
N GLN A 62 -11.59 -0.93 -14.69
CA GLN A 62 -10.83 -2.17 -14.72
C GLN A 62 -9.43 -1.84 -15.20
N ALA A 63 -8.45 -2.13 -14.38
CA ALA A 63 -7.06 -1.92 -14.72
C ALA A 63 -6.27 -3.19 -14.44
N GLU A 64 -5.48 -3.59 -15.39
CA GLU A 64 -4.45 -4.61 -15.24
C GLU A 64 -3.12 -3.99 -15.67
N VAL A 65 -2.15 -3.95 -14.76
CA VAL A 65 -0.85 -3.34 -15.01
C VAL A 65 0.27 -4.23 -14.48
N ARG A 66 1.41 -4.23 -15.17
CA ARG A 66 2.62 -4.87 -14.67
C ARG A 66 3.33 -3.97 -13.70
N PHE A 67 4.00 -4.56 -12.72
CA PHE A 67 4.83 -3.83 -11.79
C PHE A 67 6.18 -4.50 -11.56
N GLU A 68 7.16 -3.67 -11.21
CA GLU A 68 8.40 -4.08 -10.57
C GLU A 68 8.49 -3.35 -9.22
N GLU A 69 8.74 -4.09 -8.15
CA GLU A 69 8.86 -3.54 -6.81
C GLU A 69 10.22 -3.87 -6.23
N THR A 70 10.83 -2.87 -5.60
CA THR A 70 12.08 -3.03 -4.85
C THR A 70 11.82 -2.64 -3.40
N ALA A 71 12.01 -3.59 -2.49
CA ALA A 71 11.91 -3.36 -1.07
C ALA A 71 13.31 -3.25 -0.44
N TYR A 72 13.47 -2.22 0.37
CA TYR A 72 14.66 -1.92 1.15
C TYR A 72 14.31 -2.08 2.62
N SER A 73 15.10 -2.87 3.35
CA SER A 73 14.93 -3.09 4.78
C SER A 73 16.28 -3.30 5.44
N ASN A 74 16.43 -2.81 6.65
CA ASN A 74 17.62 -3.02 7.46
C ASN A 74 17.84 -4.50 7.84
N LEU A 75 16.81 -5.35 7.68
CA LEU A 75 16.86 -6.79 7.89
C LEU A 75 17.38 -7.57 6.67
N LEU A 76 17.49 -6.91 5.53
CA LEU A 76 17.92 -7.54 4.28
C LEU A 76 19.36 -7.16 3.95
N THR A 77 20.17 -8.14 3.57
CA THR A 77 21.54 -7.90 3.07
C THR A 77 21.57 -7.26 1.69
N GLN A 78 20.49 -7.42 0.92
CA GLN A 78 20.28 -6.82 -0.40
C GLN A 78 18.79 -6.49 -0.58
N PRO A 79 18.46 -5.44 -1.35
CA PRO A 79 17.08 -5.13 -1.66
C PRO A 79 16.36 -6.32 -2.32
N LEU A 80 15.15 -6.57 -1.87
CA LEU A 80 14.32 -7.63 -2.46
C LEU A 80 13.54 -7.07 -3.64
N LYS A 81 13.72 -7.71 -4.80
CA LYS A 81 13.00 -7.35 -6.03
C LYS A 81 11.90 -8.36 -6.32
N THR A 82 10.71 -7.87 -6.55
CA THR A 82 9.57 -8.65 -7.00
C THR A 82 9.00 -8.04 -8.28
N ARG A 83 8.32 -8.86 -9.08
CA ARG A 83 7.59 -8.40 -10.26
C ARG A 83 6.30 -9.19 -10.42
N GLY A 84 5.32 -8.55 -11.03
CA GLY A 84 4.03 -9.19 -11.18
C GLY A 84 3.00 -8.32 -11.86
N ILE A 85 1.74 -8.56 -11.51
CA ILE A 85 0.57 -7.91 -12.07
C ILE A 85 -0.28 -7.37 -10.92
N LEU A 86 -0.72 -6.12 -11.06
CA LEU A 86 -1.78 -5.53 -10.24
C LEU A 86 -3.06 -5.52 -11.05
N ARG A 87 -4.17 -5.91 -10.40
CA ARG A 87 -5.51 -5.78 -10.96
C ARG A 87 -6.38 -4.96 -10.02
N PHE A 88 -7.14 -4.07 -10.62
CA PHE A 88 -8.22 -3.35 -9.95
C PHE A 88 -9.52 -3.63 -10.67
N THR A 89 -10.56 -3.97 -9.90
CA THR A 89 -11.93 -4.16 -10.38
C THR A 89 -12.86 -3.30 -9.55
N TYR A 90 -13.46 -2.30 -10.20
CA TYR A 90 -14.40 -1.41 -9.53
C TYR A 90 -15.57 -2.18 -8.89
N PRO A 91 -16.06 -1.81 -7.70
CA PRO A 91 -15.62 -0.64 -6.92
C PRO A 91 -14.45 -0.91 -5.95
N ALA A 92 -14.13 -2.15 -5.62
CA ALA A 92 -13.28 -2.41 -4.47
C ALA A 92 -12.39 -3.67 -4.57
N GLY A 93 -12.40 -4.35 -5.72
CA GLY A 93 -11.56 -5.53 -5.94
C GLY A 93 -10.12 -5.12 -6.22
N LEU A 94 -9.17 -5.68 -5.46
CA LEU A 94 -7.74 -5.52 -5.70
C LEU A 94 -7.08 -6.89 -5.75
N GLU A 95 -6.17 -7.09 -6.68
CA GLU A 95 -5.30 -8.25 -6.71
C GLU A 95 -3.86 -7.79 -6.95
N LYS A 96 -2.94 -8.31 -6.14
CA LYS A 96 -1.49 -8.25 -6.40
C LYS A 96 -1.01 -9.67 -6.63
N HIS A 97 -0.63 -9.99 -7.87
CA HIS A 97 -0.04 -11.28 -8.23
C HIS A 97 1.45 -11.10 -8.46
N ILE A 98 2.25 -11.55 -7.51
CA ILE A 98 3.71 -11.64 -7.62
C ILE A 98 4.03 -12.90 -8.43
N ILE A 99 4.76 -12.74 -9.53
CA ILE A 99 5.14 -13.85 -10.41
C ILE A 99 6.57 -14.29 -10.11
N ALA A 100 7.43 -13.37 -9.70
CA ALA A 100 8.82 -13.64 -9.35
C ALA A 100 9.25 -12.81 -8.13
N PRO A 101 10.12 -13.39 -7.25
CA PRO A 101 10.79 -14.68 -7.32
C PRO A 101 9.88 -15.86 -6.96
N HIS A 102 8.76 -15.65 -6.27
CA HIS A 102 7.81 -16.67 -5.84
C HIS A 102 6.43 -16.36 -6.39
N ASP A 103 5.66 -17.39 -6.80
CA ASP A 103 4.28 -17.19 -7.26
C ASP A 103 3.36 -17.07 -6.05
N GLU A 104 2.94 -15.82 -5.78
CA GLU A 104 2.11 -15.46 -4.64
C GLU A 104 1.01 -14.48 -5.08
N ARG A 105 -0.20 -14.66 -4.53
CA ARG A 105 -1.35 -13.81 -4.79
C ARG A 105 -1.93 -13.23 -3.52
N TYR A 106 -2.29 -11.98 -3.59
CA TYR A 106 -3.04 -11.26 -2.57
C TYR A 106 -4.30 -10.72 -3.24
N ILE A 107 -5.46 -11.25 -2.85
CA ILE A 107 -6.75 -10.90 -3.43
C ILE A 107 -7.58 -10.24 -2.33
N VAL A 108 -8.09 -9.05 -2.62
CA VAL A 108 -8.96 -8.29 -1.70
C VAL A 108 -10.35 -8.21 -2.29
N GLU A 109 -11.30 -8.85 -1.63
CA GLU A 109 -12.72 -8.86 -2.00
C GLU A 109 -13.57 -8.50 -0.80
N GLY A 110 -14.33 -7.41 -0.89
CA GLY A 110 -15.10 -6.91 0.25
C GLY A 110 -14.20 -6.67 1.47
N ASP A 111 -14.54 -7.24 2.60
CA ASP A 111 -13.77 -7.20 3.85
C ASP A 111 -12.82 -8.40 4.03
N THR A 112 -12.49 -9.09 2.95
CA THR A 112 -11.67 -10.30 2.98
C THR A 112 -10.39 -10.12 2.19
N VAL A 113 -9.27 -10.60 2.75
CA VAL A 113 -8.00 -10.76 2.05
C VAL A 113 -7.67 -12.24 1.95
N ILE A 114 -7.46 -12.71 0.73
CA ILE A 114 -7.02 -14.08 0.44
C ILE A 114 -5.55 -14.02 0.03
N PHE A 115 -4.72 -14.75 0.74
CA PHE A 115 -3.33 -15.00 0.38
C PHE A 115 -3.18 -16.40 -0.16
N GLU A 116 -2.55 -16.54 -1.32
CA GLU A 116 -2.21 -17.81 -1.94
C GLU A 116 -0.72 -17.85 -2.29
N SER A 117 -0.04 -18.92 -1.94
CA SER A 117 1.34 -19.19 -2.38
C SER A 117 1.39 -20.52 -3.10
N LYS A 118 1.54 -20.49 -4.42
CA LYS A 118 1.73 -21.71 -5.21
C LYS A 118 3.07 -22.38 -4.87
N THR A 119 4.09 -21.58 -4.61
CA THR A 119 5.42 -22.08 -4.23
C THR A 119 5.39 -22.90 -2.95
N LYS A 120 4.53 -22.52 -1.98
CA LYS A 120 4.39 -23.21 -0.69
C LYS A 120 3.17 -24.13 -0.61
N GLY A 121 2.28 -24.11 -1.61
CA GLY A 121 1.03 -24.86 -1.59
C GLY A 121 0.10 -24.44 -0.46
N THR A 122 0.10 -23.15 -0.08
CA THR A 122 -0.69 -22.63 1.04
C THR A 122 -1.69 -21.58 0.57
N SER A 123 -2.88 -21.60 1.19
CA SER A 123 -3.88 -20.53 1.06
C SER A 123 -4.35 -20.14 2.46
N ARG A 124 -4.58 -18.82 2.66
CA ARG A 124 -5.09 -18.26 3.92
C ARG A 124 -6.07 -17.14 3.63
N THR A 125 -7.10 -17.05 4.45
CA THR A 125 -8.10 -16.01 4.38
C THR A 125 -8.09 -15.21 5.67
N LEU A 126 -8.10 -13.88 5.56
CA LEU A 126 -8.13 -12.94 6.68
C LEU A 126 -9.33 -12.03 6.53
N SER A 127 -10.00 -11.71 7.65
CA SER A 127 -11.03 -10.68 7.71
C SER A 127 -10.39 -9.33 8.01
N LEU A 128 -10.65 -8.32 7.19
CA LEU A 128 -10.20 -6.95 7.45
C LEU A 128 -10.82 -6.33 8.71
N HIS A 129 -11.94 -6.90 9.18
CA HIS A 129 -12.56 -6.49 10.43
C HIS A 129 -11.63 -6.73 11.63
N ASP A 130 -10.87 -7.83 11.59
CA ASP A 130 -9.98 -8.23 12.67
C ASP A 130 -8.63 -7.49 12.62
N TYR A 131 -8.34 -6.76 11.52
CA TYR A 131 -7.08 -6.07 11.26
C TYR A 131 -7.31 -4.62 10.79
N PRO A 132 -7.73 -3.69 11.69
CA PRO A 132 -8.07 -2.31 11.34
C PRO A 132 -6.96 -1.55 10.60
N ALA A 133 -5.70 -1.78 10.99
CA ALA A 133 -4.57 -1.14 10.35
C ALA A 133 -4.35 -1.63 8.89
N LEU A 134 -4.51 -2.94 8.65
CA LEU A 134 -4.48 -3.49 7.30
C LEU A 134 -5.65 -2.97 6.46
N ARG A 135 -6.85 -2.86 7.06
CA ARG A 135 -8.01 -2.25 6.40
C ARG A 135 -7.71 -0.82 5.95
N ALA A 136 -7.20 0.02 6.85
CA ALA A 136 -6.86 1.40 6.51
C ALA A 136 -5.82 1.46 5.38
N PHE A 137 -4.81 0.60 5.40
CA PHE A 137 -3.82 0.49 4.33
C PHE A 137 -4.46 0.13 2.98
N ILE A 138 -5.34 -0.85 2.95
CA ILE A 138 -6.05 -1.26 1.72
C ILE A 138 -6.97 -0.15 1.22
N GLU A 139 -7.64 0.58 2.12
CA GLU A 139 -8.50 1.71 1.75
C GLU A 139 -7.74 2.85 1.08
N ALA A 140 -6.44 3.04 1.33
CA ALA A 140 -5.63 4.01 0.58
C ALA A 140 -5.65 3.73 -0.93
N PHE A 141 -5.55 2.46 -1.32
CA PHE A 141 -5.58 2.06 -2.72
C PHE A 141 -7.00 2.04 -3.30
N ARG A 142 -7.92 1.40 -2.60
CA ARG A 142 -9.32 1.30 -3.04
C ARG A 142 -9.94 2.66 -3.27
N SER A 143 -9.89 3.52 -2.25
CA SER A 143 -10.51 4.84 -2.29
C SER A 143 -9.88 5.75 -3.34
N THR A 144 -8.55 5.66 -3.53
CA THR A 144 -7.84 6.40 -4.58
C THR A 144 -8.31 5.98 -5.98
N LEU A 145 -8.52 4.69 -6.22
CA LEU A 145 -8.91 4.17 -7.52
C LEU A 145 -10.43 4.20 -7.75
N ALA A 146 -11.24 4.21 -6.69
CA ALA A 146 -12.70 4.21 -6.76
C ALA A 146 -13.35 5.60 -6.76
N ASN A 147 -12.56 6.69 -6.73
CA ASN A 147 -13.06 8.06 -6.56
C ASN A 147 -13.76 8.33 -5.23
N ASP A 148 -13.30 7.67 -4.17
CA ASP A 148 -13.87 7.83 -2.84
C ASP A 148 -12.98 8.71 -1.95
N VAL A 149 -12.92 10.00 -2.28
CA VAL A 149 -12.16 11.00 -1.51
C VAL A 149 -12.66 11.11 -0.07
N VAL A 150 -13.95 10.88 0.17
CA VAL A 150 -14.55 10.97 1.51
C VAL A 150 -13.98 9.88 2.41
N THR A 151 -13.97 8.64 1.96
CA THR A 151 -13.35 7.53 2.71
C THR A 151 -11.85 7.77 2.87
N LEU A 152 -11.16 8.21 1.82
CA LEU A 152 -9.72 8.46 1.90
C LEU A 152 -9.37 9.51 2.97
N ARG A 153 -10.15 10.59 3.09
CA ARG A 153 -10.01 11.63 4.13
C ARG A 153 -10.27 11.13 5.55
N ARG A 154 -10.99 10.04 5.73
CA ARG A 154 -11.22 9.43 7.06
C ARG A 154 -9.98 8.72 7.60
N PHE A 155 -9.14 8.19 6.71
CA PHE A 155 -7.97 7.42 7.09
C PHE A 155 -6.66 8.18 6.94
N TYR A 156 -6.62 9.20 6.05
CA TYR A 156 -5.37 9.87 5.66
C TYR A 156 -5.50 11.38 5.60
N SER A 157 -4.47 12.09 6.05
CA SER A 157 -4.19 13.43 5.58
C SER A 157 -3.53 13.33 4.20
N MET A 158 -3.88 14.27 3.31
CA MET A 158 -3.48 14.22 1.91
C MET A 158 -2.81 15.51 1.50
N THR A 159 -1.75 15.41 0.71
CA THR A 159 -1.11 16.54 0.05
C THR A 159 -0.91 16.20 -1.42
N LEU A 160 -1.31 17.10 -2.32
CA LEU A 160 -1.09 16.99 -3.75
C LEU A 160 -0.08 18.05 -4.18
N GLN A 161 0.93 17.65 -4.91
CA GLN A 161 1.96 18.52 -5.48
C GLN A 161 2.01 18.33 -7.00
N GLY A 162 2.44 19.38 -7.71
CA GLY A 162 2.64 19.35 -9.16
C GLY A 162 1.38 19.66 -9.95
N GLU A 163 1.37 19.26 -11.20
CA GLU A 163 0.36 19.55 -12.22
C GLU A 163 -0.17 18.27 -12.87
N PRO A 164 -1.24 18.31 -13.70
CA PRO A 164 -1.77 17.12 -14.34
C PRO A 164 -0.74 16.28 -15.11
N ARG A 165 0.30 16.91 -15.65
CA ARG A 165 1.35 16.20 -16.40
C ARG A 165 2.35 15.48 -15.54
N GLN A 166 2.52 15.94 -14.29
CA GLN A 166 3.42 15.33 -13.32
C GLN A 166 2.94 15.69 -11.92
N TRP A 167 2.41 14.72 -11.21
CA TRP A 167 1.81 14.90 -9.90
C TRP A 167 2.35 13.90 -8.88
N VAL A 168 2.29 14.32 -7.62
CA VAL A 168 2.60 13.49 -6.44
C VAL A 168 1.48 13.65 -5.43
N LEU A 169 0.80 12.56 -5.11
CA LEU A 169 -0.17 12.47 -4.02
C LEU A 169 0.47 11.76 -2.84
N MET A 170 0.58 12.46 -1.73
CA MET A 170 1.10 11.94 -0.46
C MET A 170 -0.05 11.67 0.50
N LEU A 171 -0.11 10.46 1.03
CA LEU A 171 -1.05 10.05 2.07
C LEU A 171 -0.29 9.80 3.37
N ARG A 172 -0.72 10.41 4.48
CA ARG A 172 -0.20 10.14 5.82
C ARG A 172 -1.33 9.62 6.70
N PRO A 173 -1.19 8.46 7.33
CA PRO A 173 -2.23 7.89 8.19
C PRO A 173 -2.60 8.84 9.33
N LEU A 174 -3.89 8.89 9.67
CA LEU A 174 -4.40 9.65 10.83
C LEU A 174 -4.42 8.80 12.09
N ASP A 175 -4.66 7.49 11.96
CA ASP A 175 -4.73 6.55 13.07
C ASP A 175 -3.34 6.14 13.55
N LYS A 176 -3.11 6.13 14.88
CA LYS A 176 -1.81 5.82 15.48
C LYS A 176 -1.36 4.37 15.21
N ALA A 177 -2.28 3.41 15.24
CA ALA A 177 -1.94 2.01 14.97
C ALA A 177 -1.51 1.81 13.51
N VAL A 178 -2.05 2.61 12.57
CA VAL A 178 -1.60 2.61 11.18
C VAL A 178 -0.25 3.34 11.04
N GLN A 179 -0.02 4.41 11.81
CA GLN A 179 1.27 5.14 11.83
C GLN A 179 2.43 4.28 12.34
N GLU A 180 2.16 3.31 13.21
CA GLU A 180 3.16 2.32 13.65
C GLU A 180 3.60 1.37 12.52
N LEU A 181 2.83 1.28 11.45
CA LEU A 181 3.10 0.40 10.31
C LEU A 181 3.58 1.17 9.09
N VAL A 182 2.98 2.34 8.84
CA VAL A 182 3.21 3.15 7.63
C VAL A 182 3.31 4.61 8.01
N THR A 183 4.43 5.24 7.69
CA THR A 183 4.62 6.69 7.85
C THR A 183 3.93 7.45 6.72
N SER A 184 4.08 6.96 5.49
CA SER A 184 3.46 7.57 4.32
C SER A 184 3.33 6.61 3.14
N ILE A 185 2.34 6.87 2.29
CA ILE A 185 2.17 6.27 0.98
C ILE A 185 2.21 7.41 -0.04
N ARG A 186 3.11 7.30 -1.02
CA ARG A 186 3.27 8.26 -2.09
C ARG A 186 2.88 7.64 -3.42
N PHE A 187 1.92 8.23 -4.09
CA PHE A 187 1.60 7.94 -5.48
C PHE A 187 2.20 9.02 -6.35
N SER A 188 2.90 8.64 -7.41
CA SER A 188 3.40 9.58 -8.42
C SER A 188 2.95 9.15 -9.80
N GLY A 189 2.67 10.11 -10.67
CA GLY A 189 2.18 9.78 -11.99
C GLY A 189 2.02 10.97 -12.92
N GLU A 190 1.41 10.70 -14.06
CA GLU A 190 1.04 11.71 -15.04
C GLU A 190 -0.39 11.48 -15.53
N ARG A 191 -1.13 12.57 -15.69
CA ARG A 191 -2.53 12.56 -16.11
C ARG A 191 -3.36 11.59 -15.25
N GLU A 192 -4.02 10.60 -15.87
CA GLU A 192 -4.82 9.56 -15.23
C GLU A 192 -4.03 8.27 -14.92
N HIS A 193 -2.70 8.28 -15.01
CA HIS A 193 -1.86 7.11 -14.82
C HIS A 193 -0.97 7.23 -13.60
N VAL A 194 -1.03 6.22 -12.74
CA VAL A 194 -0.06 6.03 -11.66
C VAL A 194 1.19 5.38 -12.25
N GLY A 195 2.34 6.02 -12.10
CA GLY A 195 3.64 5.51 -12.57
C GLY A 195 4.45 4.84 -11.47
N SER A 196 4.28 5.28 -10.20
CA SER A 196 4.96 4.64 -9.08
C SER A 196 4.18 4.79 -7.77
N ILE A 197 4.43 3.84 -6.87
CA ILE A 197 3.92 3.83 -5.50
C ILE A 197 5.09 3.59 -4.57
N GLU A 198 5.31 4.50 -3.62
CA GLU A 198 6.31 4.35 -2.57
C GLU A 198 5.63 4.27 -1.22
N ILE A 199 6.03 3.31 -0.39
CA ILE A 199 5.55 3.11 0.97
C ILE A 199 6.76 3.23 1.88
N ILE A 200 6.63 4.06 2.92
CA ILE A 200 7.68 4.30 3.92
C ILE A 200 7.13 3.92 5.29
N ALA A 201 7.89 3.14 6.05
CA ALA A 201 7.57 2.79 7.41
C ALA A 201 8.38 3.61 8.44
N PRO A 202 7.97 3.53 9.73
CA PRO A 202 8.61 4.29 10.80
C PRO A 202 10.06 3.95 11.05
N ASP A 203 10.47 2.71 10.82
CA ASP A 203 11.85 2.22 10.98
C ASP A 203 12.79 2.57 9.82
N GLY A 204 12.26 3.31 8.81
CA GLY A 204 12.98 3.73 7.63
C GLY A 204 13.00 2.70 6.49
N ASP A 205 12.43 1.53 6.70
CA ASP A 205 12.23 0.58 5.61
C ASP A 205 11.30 1.18 4.55
N ARG A 206 11.47 0.82 3.31
CA ARG A 206 10.65 1.35 2.21
C ARG A 206 10.47 0.34 1.09
N SER A 207 9.34 0.46 0.40
CA SER A 207 9.08 -0.25 -0.85
C SER A 207 8.80 0.78 -1.95
N VAL A 208 9.39 0.57 -3.11
CA VAL A 208 9.15 1.37 -4.31
C VAL A 208 8.67 0.44 -5.41
N MET A 209 7.43 0.63 -5.82
CA MET A 209 6.80 -0.09 -6.93
C MET A 209 6.71 0.84 -8.14
N VAL A 210 7.28 0.41 -9.25
CA VAL A 210 7.16 1.08 -10.55
C VAL A 210 6.13 0.33 -11.38
N ILE A 211 5.17 1.08 -11.94
CA ILE A 211 4.08 0.55 -12.74
C ILE A 211 4.43 0.78 -14.22
N ALA A 212 4.41 -0.28 -15.01
CA ALA A 212 4.68 -0.18 -16.43
C ALA A 212 3.53 0.57 -17.13
N THR A 213 3.87 1.65 -17.81
CA THR A 213 2.96 2.36 -18.71
C THR A 213 2.89 1.61 -20.03
N GLY A 214 1.83 0.85 -20.26
CA GLY A 214 1.58 0.10 -21.48
C GLY A 214 0.65 -1.08 -21.23
N ALA A 215 -0.18 -1.40 -22.23
CA ALA A 215 -1.02 -2.58 -22.17
C ALA A 215 -0.17 -3.86 -22.01
N PRO A 216 -0.70 -4.89 -21.37
CA PRO A 216 -0.02 -6.17 -21.16
C PRO A 216 0.40 -6.83 -22.45
#